data_817ebc6c98baafe67742a73fda836e2a
#
_entry.id   817ebc6c98baafe67742a73fda836e2a
#
_cell.length_a   1.000
_cell.length_b   1.000
_cell.length_c   1.000
_cell.angle_alpha   90.00
_cell.angle_beta   90.00
_cell.angle_gamma   90.00
#
_symmetry.space_group_name_H-M   'P 1'
#
loop_
_entity.id
_entity.type
_entity.pdbx_description
1 polymer ?
#
loop_
_entity_poly.entity_id
_entity_poly.type
_entity_poly.pdbx_seq_one_letter_code
_entity_poly.pdbx_strand_id
1 'polypeptide(L)'
;MSINGVKKAGEQAKAIQRILITQPRPESEKSPYFELERKYSVKLDFHPFIRLEGIPARDFRKQKIEIPNYTGIIFTSRNAIDHFFRMCEEMKVSVSQDTKYFCITEAVALYLQKFILYRKRKVFYGADGTNKSMFDVINKHKANEKFMYVCSENQQDNEIVNWLKANNCEYTMAFMYRSVSSDVKEMLTSIDYDVICFFTPSGVKSLFDNVPKFKQNGTVLGAFGTNTFRAIEEKGLKLEIKAPQPQTPSMVAALDQFLASLKKKK
;
A
#
# COMPACT_ATOMS: atom_id res chain seq x y z
N MET A 1 -22.96 10.28 59.45
CA MET A 1 -22.38 9.01 59.89
C MET A 1 -22.02 8.25 58.64
N SER A 2 -20.76 7.94 58.50
CA SER A 2 -20.09 7.12 57.47
C SER A 2 -20.44 7.33 55.99
N ILE A 3 -19.67 8.23 55.37
CA ILE A 3 -19.60 8.39 53.94
C ILE A 3 -18.52 7.42 53.46
N ASN A 4 -18.96 6.31 52.84
CA ASN A 4 -18.05 5.41 52.16
C ASN A 4 -17.58 6.02 50.84
N GLY A 5 -16.35 6.53 50.86
CA GLY A 5 -15.63 6.93 49.66
C GLY A 5 -15.23 5.71 48.85
N VAL A 6 -15.90 5.50 47.74
CA VAL A 6 -15.45 4.55 46.71
C VAL A 6 -14.23 5.15 46.04
N LYS A 7 -13.03 4.68 46.43
CA LYS A 7 -11.78 4.95 45.71
C LYS A 7 -11.93 4.35 44.32
N LYS A 8 -12.04 5.19 43.27
CA LYS A 8 -11.78 4.77 41.89
C LYS A 8 -10.35 4.21 41.85
N ALA A 9 -10.25 2.92 41.65
CA ALA A 9 -8.97 2.29 41.33
C ALA A 9 -8.42 2.97 40.06
N GLY A 10 -7.27 3.64 40.21
CA GLY A 10 -6.58 4.21 39.07
C GLY A 10 -6.18 3.07 38.11
N GLU A 11 -6.68 3.10 36.91
CA GLU A 11 -6.16 2.27 35.81
C GLU A 11 -4.68 2.62 35.65
N GLN A 12 -3.80 1.75 36.15
CA GLN A 12 -2.39 1.83 35.84
C GLN A 12 -2.26 1.68 34.34
N ALA A 13 -1.76 2.70 33.65
CA ALA A 13 -1.53 2.66 32.21
C ALA A 13 -0.67 1.44 31.89
N LYS A 14 -1.25 0.48 31.14
CA LYS A 14 -0.56 -0.75 30.73
C LYS A 14 0.74 -0.36 29.98
N ALA A 15 1.86 -0.91 30.43
CA ALA A 15 3.14 -0.67 29.77
C ALA A 15 3.09 -1.24 28.36
N ILE A 16 3.42 -0.44 27.35
CA ILE A 16 3.53 -0.89 25.97
C ILE A 16 4.81 -1.74 25.85
N GLN A 17 4.66 -2.98 25.41
CA GLN A 17 5.74 -3.94 25.20
C GLN A 17 5.85 -4.38 23.75
N ARG A 18 4.72 -4.50 23.05
CA ARG A 18 4.70 -5.07 21.71
C ARG A 18 3.79 -4.28 20.75
N ILE A 19 4.37 -3.89 19.62
CA ILE A 19 3.73 -3.06 18.61
C ILE A 19 3.73 -3.79 17.27
N LEU A 20 2.58 -3.89 16.63
CA LEU A 20 2.43 -4.46 15.30
C LEU A 20 2.38 -3.35 14.24
N ILE A 21 3.27 -3.42 13.28
CA ILE A 21 3.31 -2.58 12.08
C ILE A 21 2.77 -3.39 10.91
N THR A 22 1.62 -2.99 10.35
CA THR A 22 0.95 -3.76 9.28
C THR A 22 1.56 -3.53 7.89
N GLN A 23 2.88 -3.39 7.84
CA GLN A 23 3.71 -3.23 6.65
C GLN A 23 4.86 -4.25 6.65
N PRO A 24 5.52 -4.46 5.49
CA PRO A 24 6.76 -5.23 5.43
C PRO A 24 7.84 -4.65 6.35
N ARG A 25 8.69 -5.54 6.88
CA ARG A 25 9.87 -5.13 7.64
C ARG A 25 10.78 -4.26 6.76
N PRO A 26 11.28 -3.12 7.25
CA PRO A 26 12.27 -2.32 6.52
C PRO A 26 13.52 -3.14 6.19
N GLU A 27 14.01 -3.02 4.95
CA GLU A 27 15.25 -3.69 4.52
C GLU A 27 16.49 -3.10 5.17
N SER A 28 16.49 -1.79 5.45
CA SER A 28 17.62 -1.09 6.05
C SER A 28 17.61 -1.22 7.56
N GLU A 29 18.69 -1.73 8.12
CA GLU A 29 18.94 -1.76 9.58
C GLU A 29 19.04 -0.35 10.21
N LYS A 30 19.18 0.70 9.38
CA LYS A 30 19.14 2.11 9.82
C LYS A 30 17.72 2.68 9.87
N SER A 31 16.69 1.84 9.72
CA SER A 31 15.31 2.32 9.80
C SER A 31 15.02 2.96 11.15
N PRO A 32 14.36 4.13 11.18
CA PRO A 32 13.96 4.79 12.43
C PRO A 32 13.05 3.96 13.34
N TYR A 33 12.40 2.92 12.80
CA TYR A 33 11.64 1.96 13.61
C TYR A 33 12.54 1.22 14.60
N PHE A 34 13.75 0.79 14.20
CA PHE A 34 14.67 0.08 15.09
C PHE A 34 15.29 1.00 16.17
N GLU A 35 15.29 2.30 15.93
CA GLU A 35 15.63 3.29 16.98
C GLU A 35 14.54 3.36 18.04
N LEU A 36 13.26 3.29 17.65
CA LEU A 36 12.15 3.23 18.61
C LEU A 36 12.23 1.99 19.51
N GLU A 37 12.53 0.81 18.95
CA GLU A 37 12.70 -0.41 19.74
C GLU A 37 13.74 -0.22 20.85
N ARG A 38 14.91 0.34 20.49
CA ARG A 38 16.00 0.59 21.44
C ARG A 38 15.65 1.65 22.47
N LYS A 39 15.08 2.78 22.02
CA LYS A 39 14.75 3.94 22.87
C LYS A 39 13.71 3.64 23.93
N TYR A 40 12.72 2.82 23.61
CA TYR A 40 11.58 2.54 24.46
C TYR A 40 11.56 1.12 25.02
N SER A 41 12.50 0.26 24.64
CA SER A 41 12.55 -1.16 25.01
C SER A 41 11.24 -1.88 24.66
N VAL A 42 10.69 -1.58 23.49
CA VAL A 42 9.48 -2.21 22.93
C VAL A 42 9.87 -3.13 21.79
N LYS A 43 9.09 -4.17 21.55
CA LYS A 43 9.26 -5.05 20.38
C LYS A 43 8.37 -4.59 19.24
N LEU A 44 8.95 -4.40 18.04
CA LEU A 44 8.22 -4.12 16.81
C LEU A 44 8.14 -5.38 15.94
N ASP A 45 6.92 -5.85 15.72
CA ASP A 45 6.64 -6.90 14.75
C ASP A 45 6.13 -6.26 13.45
N PHE A 46 6.63 -6.75 12.32
CA PHE A 46 6.23 -6.28 10.98
C PHE A 46 5.51 -7.40 10.26
N HIS A 47 4.23 -7.20 9.95
CA HIS A 47 3.42 -8.16 9.22
C HIS A 47 2.51 -7.44 8.22
N PRO A 48 2.76 -7.56 6.91
CA PRO A 48 1.88 -6.94 5.91
C PRO A 48 0.50 -7.60 5.97
N PHE A 49 -0.54 -6.79 6.20
CA PHE A 49 -1.93 -7.25 6.22
C PHE A 49 -2.51 -7.39 4.81
N ILE A 50 -1.81 -6.82 3.83
CA ILE A 50 -2.18 -6.86 2.42
C ILE A 50 -0.99 -7.40 1.63
N ARG A 51 -1.26 -8.35 0.75
CA ARG A 51 -0.32 -8.85 -0.25
C ARG A 51 -0.87 -8.63 -1.65
N LEU A 52 0.03 -8.51 -2.60
CA LEU A 52 -0.34 -8.52 -4.01
C LEU A 52 -0.41 -9.96 -4.50
N GLU A 53 -1.47 -10.27 -5.22
CA GLU A 53 -1.69 -11.58 -5.84
C GLU A 53 -1.89 -11.39 -7.34
N GLY A 54 -1.15 -12.14 -8.13
CA GLY A 54 -1.32 -12.13 -9.58
C GLY A 54 -2.66 -12.74 -9.99
N ILE A 55 -3.37 -12.09 -10.91
CA ILE A 55 -4.57 -12.66 -11.54
C ILE A 55 -4.12 -13.82 -12.45
N PRO A 56 -4.69 -15.02 -12.32
CA PRO A 56 -4.36 -16.14 -13.19
C PRO A 56 -4.72 -15.86 -14.66
N ALA A 57 -3.98 -16.41 -15.61
CA ALA A 57 -4.24 -16.25 -17.07
C ALA A 57 -5.67 -16.64 -17.46
N ARG A 58 -6.26 -17.69 -16.82
CA ARG A 58 -7.65 -18.07 -17.03
C ARG A 58 -8.63 -16.92 -16.74
N ASP A 59 -8.40 -16.16 -15.68
CA ASP A 59 -9.28 -15.06 -15.29
C ASP A 59 -8.97 -13.80 -16.11
N PHE A 60 -7.71 -13.58 -16.47
CA PHE A 60 -7.33 -12.50 -17.38
C PHE A 60 -7.99 -12.63 -18.76
N ARG A 61 -8.12 -13.85 -19.30
CA ARG A 61 -8.82 -14.10 -20.58
C ARG A 61 -10.28 -13.61 -20.58
N LYS A 62 -10.93 -13.56 -19.41
CA LYS A 62 -12.30 -13.02 -19.28
C LYS A 62 -12.38 -11.51 -19.56
N GLN A 63 -11.27 -10.79 -19.44
CA GLN A 63 -11.19 -9.37 -19.78
C GLN A 63 -11.16 -9.13 -21.30
N LYS A 64 -10.95 -10.18 -22.12
CA LYS A 64 -10.91 -10.12 -23.60
C LYS A 64 -9.87 -9.12 -24.12
N ILE A 65 -8.72 -9.05 -23.45
CA ILE A 65 -7.61 -8.16 -23.79
C ILE A 65 -6.56 -8.95 -24.57
N GLU A 66 -6.32 -8.53 -25.81
CA GLU A 66 -5.28 -9.08 -26.68
C GLU A 66 -4.02 -8.21 -26.55
N ILE A 67 -3.07 -8.63 -25.72
CA ILE A 67 -1.86 -7.87 -25.40
C ILE A 67 -1.11 -7.36 -26.63
N PRO A 68 -0.92 -8.16 -27.72
CA PRO A 68 -0.18 -7.70 -28.89
C PRO A 68 -0.82 -6.52 -29.65
N ASN A 69 -2.09 -6.23 -29.41
CA ASN A 69 -2.81 -5.16 -30.10
C ASN A 69 -2.51 -3.76 -29.53
N TYR A 70 -1.72 -3.67 -28.46
CA TYR A 70 -1.39 -2.40 -27.82
C TYR A 70 0.03 -1.95 -28.18
N THR A 71 0.14 -0.66 -28.52
CA THR A 71 1.40 -0.06 -28.94
C THR A 71 2.09 0.70 -27.84
N GLY A 72 1.33 1.12 -26.80
CA GLY A 72 1.83 1.82 -25.63
C GLY A 72 1.39 1.12 -24.32
N ILE A 73 2.34 0.81 -23.45
CA ILE A 73 2.06 0.19 -22.14
C ILE A 73 2.39 1.18 -21.03
N ILE A 74 1.45 1.40 -20.09
CA ILE A 74 1.62 2.32 -18.96
C ILE A 74 1.88 1.53 -17.69
N PHE A 75 2.98 1.86 -17.00
CA PHE A 75 3.39 1.27 -15.73
C PHE A 75 3.59 2.30 -14.62
N THR A 76 2.91 2.11 -13.49
CA THR A 76 3.04 2.97 -12.31
C THR A 76 3.85 2.32 -11.18
N SER A 77 4.28 1.08 -11.34
CA SER A 77 5.07 0.37 -10.34
C SER A 77 5.86 -0.78 -10.94
N ARG A 78 6.87 -1.26 -10.21
CA ARG A 78 7.61 -2.49 -10.56
C ARG A 78 6.70 -3.72 -10.55
N ASN A 79 5.76 -3.78 -9.60
CA ASN A 79 4.79 -4.88 -9.53
C ASN A 79 3.93 -4.98 -10.81
N ALA A 80 3.54 -3.84 -11.39
CA ALA A 80 2.81 -3.83 -12.65
C ALA A 80 3.65 -4.43 -13.79
N ILE A 81 4.96 -4.16 -13.83
CA ILE A 81 5.89 -4.74 -14.79
C ILE A 81 6.01 -6.25 -14.59
N ASP A 82 6.28 -6.70 -13.35
CA ASP A 82 6.40 -8.12 -13.03
C ASP A 82 5.15 -8.90 -13.45
N HIS A 83 3.97 -8.40 -13.11
CA HIS A 83 2.70 -9.06 -13.44
C HIS A 83 2.38 -8.99 -14.94
N PHE A 84 2.79 -7.96 -15.65
CA PHE A 84 2.63 -7.86 -17.09
C PHE A 84 3.45 -8.94 -17.81
N PHE A 85 4.73 -9.05 -17.52
CA PHE A 85 5.59 -10.04 -18.18
C PHE A 85 5.26 -11.47 -17.75
N ARG A 86 4.89 -11.69 -16.47
CA ARG A 86 4.32 -12.97 -16.03
C ARG A 86 3.08 -13.34 -16.87
N MET A 87 2.18 -12.37 -17.09
CA MET A 87 0.98 -12.61 -17.90
C MET A 87 1.32 -12.92 -19.36
N CYS A 88 2.28 -12.23 -19.96
CA CYS A 88 2.76 -12.52 -21.31
C CYS A 88 3.30 -13.96 -21.41
N GLU A 89 4.06 -14.41 -20.41
CA GLU A 89 4.58 -15.78 -20.34
C GLU A 89 3.46 -16.81 -20.19
N GLU A 90 2.53 -16.64 -19.25
CA GLU A 90 1.40 -17.55 -19.01
C GLU A 90 0.46 -17.63 -20.23
N MET A 91 0.28 -16.53 -20.96
CA MET A 91 -0.54 -16.44 -22.16
C MET A 91 0.22 -16.88 -23.41
N LYS A 92 1.54 -17.09 -23.34
CA LYS A 92 2.44 -17.39 -24.45
C LYS A 92 2.36 -16.34 -25.57
N VAL A 93 2.29 -15.07 -25.19
CA VAL A 93 2.27 -13.93 -26.12
C VAL A 93 3.58 -13.16 -26.06
N SER A 94 4.04 -12.71 -27.23
CA SER A 94 5.21 -11.85 -27.33
C SER A 94 4.78 -10.40 -27.54
N VAL A 95 5.47 -9.48 -26.88
CA VAL A 95 5.28 -8.04 -27.05
C VAL A 95 6.13 -7.57 -28.23
N SER A 96 5.58 -6.72 -29.09
CA SER A 96 6.31 -6.18 -30.23
C SER A 96 7.56 -5.42 -29.77
N GLN A 97 8.65 -5.51 -30.53
CA GLN A 97 9.84 -4.70 -30.32
C GLN A 97 9.57 -3.19 -30.53
N ASP A 98 8.45 -2.85 -31.17
CA ASP A 98 8.02 -1.48 -31.43
C ASP A 98 7.16 -0.90 -30.32
N THR A 99 6.73 -1.73 -29.36
CA THR A 99 5.94 -1.29 -28.21
C THR A 99 6.70 -0.21 -27.41
N LYS A 100 5.99 0.85 -27.08
CA LYS A 100 6.46 1.93 -26.22
C LYS A 100 6.01 1.70 -24.78
N TYR A 101 6.84 2.08 -23.84
CA TYR A 101 6.58 1.94 -22.40
C TYR A 101 6.59 3.32 -21.75
N PHE A 102 5.55 3.61 -20.97
CA PHE A 102 5.36 4.86 -20.26
C PHE A 102 5.36 4.59 -18.76
N CYS A 103 6.36 5.08 -18.06
CA CYS A 103 6.59 4.78 -16.65
C CYS A 103 6.43 6.01 -15.78
N ILE A 104 5.93 5.82 -14.56
CA ILE A 104 5.74 6.93 -13.62
C ILE A 104 7.07 7.57 -13.19
N THR A 105 8.14 6.78 -13.08
CA THR A 105 9.47 7.23 -12.68
C THR A 105 10.56 6.57 -13.51
N GLU A 106 11.77 7.18 -13.49
CA GLU A 106 12.97 6.57 -14.06
C GLU A 106 13.29 5.21 -13.44
N ALA A 107 13.14 5.07 -12.12
CA ALA A 107 13.41 3.81 -11.41
C ALA A 107 12.48 2.66 -11.87
N VAL A 108 11.23 2.96 -12.24
CA VAL A 108 10.31 1.99 -12.85
C VAL A 108 10.73 1.71 -14.29
N ALA A 109 11.11 2.72 -15.06
CA ALA A 109 11.57 2.57 -16.44
C ALA A 109 12.83 1.70 -16.54
N LEU A 110 13.82 1.95 -15.68
CA LEU A 110 15.05 1.15 -15.64
C LEU A 110 14.81 -0.31 -15.24
N TYR A 111 13.75 -0.56 -14.44
CA TYR A 111 13.40 -1.93 -14.06
C TYR A 111 12.99 -2.81 -15.26
N LEU A 112 12.49 -2.21 -16.35
CA LEU A 112 12.18 -2.93 -17.60
C LEU A 112 13.38 -3.66 -18.21
N GLN A 113 14.62 -3.25 -17.88
CA GLN A 113 15.84 -3.93 -18.37
C GLN A 113 15.89 -5.42 -18.00
N LYS A 114 15.16 -5.85 -16.99
CA LYS A 114 15.04 -7.26 -16.62
C LYS A 114 14.29 -8.10 -17.64
N PHE A 115 13.44 -7.47 -18.45
CA PHE A 115 12.47 -8.16 -19.31
C PHE A 115 12.65 -7.87 -20.78
N ILE A 116 13.21 -6.70 -21.14
CA ILE A 116 13.33 -6.24 -22.53
C ILE A 116 14.74 -5.71 -22.83
N LEU A 117 15.10 -5.73 -24.12
CA LEU A 117 16.23 -4.94 -24.60
C LEU A 117 15.85 -3.46 -24.49
N TYR A 118 16.42 -2.79 -23.49
CA TYR A 118 16.11 -1.39 -23.17
C TYR A 118 16.58 -0.46 -24.29
N ARG A 119 15.63 0.29 -24.86
CA ARG A 119 15.89 1.29 -25.91
C ARG A 119 15.32 2.62 -25.47
N LYS A 120 16.14 3.65 -25.25
CA LYS A 120 15.73 5.00 -24.81
C LYS A 120 14.59 5.59 -25.65
N ARG A 121 14.54 5.30 -26.95
CA ARG A 121 13.50 5.76 -27.87
C ARG A 121 12.14 5.08 -27.70
N LYS A 122 12.05 4.04 -26.86
CA LYS A 122 10.84 3.24 -26.62
C LYS A 122 10.40 3.26 -25.17
N VAL A 123 11.23 3.77 -24.26
CA VAL A 123 10.93 3.81 -22.82
C VAL A 123 10.95 5.26 -22.35
N PHE A 124 9.82 5.72 -21.90
CA PHE A 124 9.56 7.09 -21.49
C PHE A 124 9.14 7.13 -20.01
N TYR A 125 9.48 8.18 -19.29
CA TYR A 125 9.12 8.30 -17.87
C TYR A 125 8.94 9.77 -17.45
N GLY A 126 8.12 9.95 -16.38
CA GLY A 126 7.94 11.25 -15.74
C GLY A 126 9.19 11.67 -14.97
N ALA A 127 9.47 12.96 -14.94
CA ALA A 127 10.70 13.52 -14.37
C ALA A 127 10.74 13.48 -12.83
N ASP A 128 9.58 13.61 -12.17
CA ASP A 128 9.45 13.82 -10.72
C ASP A 128 8.59 12.76 -10.01
N GLY A 129 8.11 11.75 -10.74
CA GLY A 129 7.28 10.68 -10.20
C GLY A 129 5.81 11.07 -9.97
N THR A 130 5.39 12.26 -10.40
CA THR A 130 3.99 12.66 -10.38
C THR A 130 3.24 12.16 -11.61
N ASN A 131 1.93 11.94 -11.47
CA ASN A 131 1.08 11.65 -12.62
C ASN A 131 1.16 12.75 -13.67
N LYS A 132 1.23 14.01 -13.25
CA LYS A 132 1.34 15.16 -14.17
C LYS A 132 2.55 15.04 -15.08
N SER A 133 3.74 14.77 -14.56
CA SER A 133 4.94 14.66 -15.39
C SER A 133 4.88 13.44 -16.33
N MET A 134 4.24 12.36 -15.93
CA MET A 134 3.96 11.22 -16.81
C MET A 134 2.96 11.60 -17.92
N PHE A 135 1.92 12.37 -17.61
CA PHE A 135 0.95 12.87 -18.61
C PHE A 135 1.60 13.76 -19.66
N ASP A 136 2.54 14.63 -19.26
CA ASP A 136 3.29 15.47 -20.20
C ASP A 136 4.09 14.63 -21.20
N VAL A 137 4.62 13.50 -20.76
CA VAL A 137 5.34 12.57 -21.62
C VAL A 137 4.38 11.79 -22.52
N ILE A 138 3.28 11.24 -22.00
CA ILE A 138 2.27 10.55 -22.80
C ILE A 138 1.71 11.49 -23.88
N ASN A 139 1.44 12.74 -23.53
CA ASN A 139 0.86 13.73 -24.45
C ASN A 139 1.72 13.96 -25.72
N LYS A 140 3.05 13.85 -25.60
CA LYS A 140 3.97 13.98 -26.74
C LYS A 140 3.90 12.80 -27.70
N HIS A 141 3.35 11.66 -27.29
CA HIS A 141 3.39 10.41 -28.05
C HIS A 141 2.02 9.81 -28.31
N LYS A 142 0.92 10.40 -27.79
CA LYS A 142 -0.42 9.79 -27.80
C LYS A 142 -1.08 9.63 -29.16
N ALA A 143 -0.65 10.38 -30.17
CA ALA A 143 -1.40 10.54 -31.43
C ALA A 143 -1.65 9.22 -32.20
N ASN A 144 -0.80 8.21 -32.03
CA ASN A 144 -0.89 6.94 -32.75
C ASN A 144 -0.75 5.73 -31.83
N GLU A 145 -1.01 5.91 -30.53
CA GLU A 145 -0.84 4.83 -29.57
C GLU A 145 -2.19 4.32 -29.08
N LYS A 146 -2.30 3.00 -29.03
CA LYS A 146 -3.32 2.29 -28.30
C LYS A 146 -2.73 1.86 -26.95
N PHE A 147 -3.21 2.46 -25.87
CA PHE A 147 -2.64 2.27 -24.56
C PHE A 147 -3.22 1.07 -23.82
N MET A 148 -2.34 0.30 -23.16
CA MET A 148 -2.73 -0.61 -22.09
C MET A 148 -2.21 -0.06 -20.78
N TYR A 149 -3.12 0.22 -19.84
CA TYR A 149 -2.74 0.59 -18.47
C TYR A 149 -2.79 -0.66 -17.58
N VAL A 150 -1.61 -1.12 -17.16
CA VAL A 150 -1.47 -2.29 -16.29
C VAL A 150 -1.65 -1.87 -14.84
N CYS A 151 -2.69 -2.35 -14.20
CA CYS A 151 -3.07 -1.92 -12.86
C CYS A 151 -3.68 -3.05 -12.02
N SER A 152 -3.91 -2.74 -10.74
CA SER A 152 -4.60 -3.63 -9.81
C SER A 152 -6.11 -3.62 -10.07
N GLU A 153 -6.76 -4.76 -9.92
CA GLU A 153 -8.23 -4.90 -9.97
C GLU A 153 -8.96 -3.98 -8.96
N ASN A 154 -8.29 -3.67 -7.85
CA ASN A 154 -8.84 -2.78 -6.82
C ASN A 154 -8.75 -1.29 -7.17
N GLN A 155 -8.08 -0.93 -8.27
CA GLN A 155 -7.80 0.45 -8.66
C GLN A 155 -8.74 0.89 -9.81
N GLN A 156 -10.03 0.99 -9.52
CA GLN A 156 -11.05 1.26 -10.55
C GLN A 156 -11.18 2.74 -10.92
N ASP A 157 -10.88 3.65 -9.99
CA ASP A 157 -11.04 5.09 -10.21
C ASP A 157 -9.73 5.80 -9.87
N ASN A 158 -9.01 6.22 -10.91
CA ASN A 158 -7.74 6.89 -10.74
C ASN A 158 -7.53 8.03 -11.74
N GLU A 159 -6.67 8.96 -11.35
CA GLU A 159 -6.30 10.14 -12.11
C GLU A 159 -5.78 9.82 -13.53
N ILE A 160 -5.09 8.68 -13.70
CA ILE A 160 -4.55 8.26 -15.00
C ILE A 160 -5.68 7.94 -15.97
N VAL A 161 -6.66 7.18 -15.53
CA VAL A 161 -7.83 6.82 -16.34
C VAL A 161 -8.63 8.07 -16.71
N ASN A 162 -8.84 8.95 -15.75
CA ASN A 162 -9.56 10.21 -15.96
C ASN A 162 -8.84 11.08 -16.99
N TRP A 163 -7.51 11.17 -16.89
CA TRP A 163 -6.70 11.93 -17.84
C TRP A 163 -6.72 11.31 -19.24
N LEU A 164 -6.53 9.98 -19.37
CA LEU A 164 -6.58 9.30 -20.68
C LEU A 164 -7.93 9.55 -21.37
N LYS A 165 -9.02 9.44 -20.61
CA LYS A 165 -10.38 9.70 -21.10
C LYS A 165 -10.57 11.14 -21.56
N ALA A 166 -10.17 12.12 -20.73
CA ALA A 166 -10.27 13.54 -21.04
C ALA A 166 -9.43 13.97 -22.26
N ASN A 167 -8.37 13.23 -22.57
CA ASN A 167 -7.47 13.48 -23.70
C ASN A 167 -7.78 12.63 -24.94
N ASN A 168 -8.93 11.95 -24.98
CA ASN A 168 -9.38 11.11 -26.09
C ASN A 168 -8.34 10.02 -26.50
N CYS A 169 -7.58 9.50 -25.54
CA CYS A 169 -6.66 8.40 -25.81
C CYS A 169 -7.45 7.10 -25.96
N GLU A 170 -7.09 6.27 -26.93
CA GLU A 170 -7.55 4.89 -26.97
C GLU A 170 -6.82 4.09 -25.91
N TYR A 171 -7.54 3.58 -24.90
CA TYR A 171 -6.93 2.87 -23.78
C TYR A 171 -7.78 1.72 -23.27
N THR A 172 -7.13 0.76 -22.63
CA THR A 172 -7.75 -0.34 -21.88
C THR A 172 -7.04 -0.51 -20.56
N MET A 173 -7.81 -0.68 -19.48
CA MET A 173 -7.27 -1.09 -18.18
C MET A 173 -7.08 -2.62 -18.20
N ALA A 174 -5.86 -3.05 -17.90
CA ALA A 174 -5.52 -4.46 -17.80
C ALA A 174 -5.28 -4.83 -16.35
N PHE A 175 -6.24 -5.49 -15.74
CA PHE A 175 -6.13 -5.98 -14.36
C PHE A 175 -5.29 -7.26 -14.36
N MET A 176 -4.06 -7.16 -13.90
CA MET A 176 -3.12 -8.29 -13.89
C MET A 176 -2.74 -8.77 -12.49
N TYR A 177 -3.13 -8.01 -11.47
CA TYR A 177 -2.93 -8.34 -10.06
C TYR A 177 -4.02 -7.68 -9.20
N ARG A 178 -4.11 -8.10 -7.96
CA ARG A 178 -5.04 -7.53 -6.97
C ARG A 178 -4.41 -7.50 -5.59
N SER A 179 -4.90 -6.61 -4.76
CA SER A 179 -4.58 -6.59 -3.33
C SER A 179 -5.53 -7.52 -2.59
N VAL A 180 -4.99 -8.47 -1.86
CA VAL A 180 -5.75 -9.42 -1.04
C VAL A 180 -5.32 -9.35 0.41
N SER A 181 -6.23 -9.70 1.32
CA SER A 181 -5.91 -9.84 2.74
C SER A 181 -4.88 -10.96 2.92
N SER A 182 -3.83 -10.68 3.71
CA SER A 182 -2.90 -11.71 4.16
C SER A 182 -3.58 -12.58 5.22
N ASP A 183 -3.19 -13.85 5.32
CA ASP A 183 -3.60 -14.68 6.43
C ASP A 183 -2.74 -14.35 7.66
N VAL A 184 -3.33 -13.61 8.59
CA VAL A 184 -2.70 -13.16 9.83
C VAL A 184 -3.49 -13.62 11.06
N LYS A 185 -4.48 -14.50 10.86
CA LYS A 185 -5.39 -14.96 11.92
C LYS A 185 -4.66 -15.60 13.09
N GLU A 186 -3.80 -16.56 12.84
CA GLU A 186 -3.06 -17.26 13.88
C GLU A 186 -2.21 -16.28 14.69
N MET A 187 -1.48 -15.39 14.02
CA MET A 187 -0.66 -14.37 14.68
C MET A 187 -1.50 -13.45 15.59
N LEU A 188 -2.63 -12.95 15.08
CA LEU A 188 -3.50 -12.04 15.83
C LEU A 188 -4.23 -12.70 17.00
N THR A 189 -4.39 -14.01 16.97
CA THR A 189 -5.05 -14.77 18.05
C THR A 189 -4.07 -15.35 19.08
N SER A 190 -2.81 -15.52 18.71
CA SER A 190 -1.77 -16.09 19.57
C SER A 190 -0.89 -15.04 20.26
N ILE A 191 -0.90 -13.80 19.77
CA ILE A 191 -0.05 -12.71 20.26
C ILE A 191 -0.90 -11.51 20.66
N ASP A 192 -0.76 -11.07 21.90
CA ASP A 192 -1.35 -9.82 22.37
C ASP A 192 -0.48 -8.63 21.97
N TYR A 193 -1.02 -7.78 21.13
CA TYR A 193 -0.38 -6.52 20.75
C TYR A 193 -0.95 -5.37 21.57
N ASP A 194 -0.07 -4.55 22.15
CA ASP A 194 -0.47 -3.34 22.86
C ASP A 194 -0.82 -2.21 21.91
N VAL A 195 -0.17 -2.18 20.73
CA VAL A 195 -0.42 -1.21 19.65
C VAL A 195 -0.48 -1.92 18.31
N ILE A 196 -1.42 -1.54 17.45
CA ILE A 196 -1.49 -1.98 16.04
C ILE A 196 -1.55 -0.73 15.16
N CYS A 197 -0.61 -0.60 14.20
CA CYS A 197 -0.53 0.52 13.27
C CYS A 197 -0.95 0.12 11.86
N PHE A 198 -1.98 0.79 11.33
CA PHE A 198 -2.52 0.59 9.98
C PHE A 198 -2.08 1.71 9.03
N PHE A 199 -1.88 1.36 7.76
CA PHE A 199 -1.41 2.29 6.72
C PHE A 199 -2.39 2.45 5.56
N THR A 200 -3.39 1.59 5.47
CA THR A 200 -4.41 1.63 4.41
C THR A 200 -5.78 1.15 4.92
N PRO A 201 -6.89 1.61 4.33
CA PRO A 201 -8.22 1.08 4.61
C PRO A 201 -8.32 -0.44 4.39
N SER A 202 -7.62 -0.95 3.36
CA SER A 202 -7.58 -2.40 3.08
C SER A 202 -6.90 -3.18 4.19
N GLY A 203 -5.90 -2.61 4.89
CA GLY A 203 -5.28 -3.20 6.07
C GLY A 203 -6.28 -3.32 7.23
N VAL A 204 -7.10 -2.31 7.45
CA VAL A 204 -8.18 -2.35 8.44
C VAL A 204 -9.21 -3.42 8.06
N LYS A 205 -9.61 -3.48 6.78
CA LYS A 205 -10.51 -4.54 6.28
C LYS A 205 -9.92 -5.93 6.54
N SER A 206 -8.62 -6.12 6.25
CA SER A 206 -7.92 -7.39 6.46
C SER A 206 -7.95 -7.86 7.93
N LEU A 207 -7.90 -6.93 8.90
CA LEU A 207 -8.10 -7.30 10.31
C LEU A 207 -9.43 -8.02 10.51
N PHE A 208 -10.53 -7.49 9.96
CA PHE A 208 -11.86 -8.09 10.11
C PHE A 208 -12.09 -9.31 9.22
N ASP A 209 -11.42 -9.41 8.07
CA ASP A 209 -11.43 -10.62 7.25
C ASP A 209 -10.80 -11.80 8.02
N ASN A 210 -9.74 -11.55 8.79
CA ASN A 210 -9.05 -12.56 9.60
C ASN A 210 -9.71 -12.79 10.98
N VAL A 211 -10.17 -11.74 11.63
CA VAL A 211 -10.78 -11.78 12.96
C VAL A 211 -12.11 -11.02 12.95
N PRO A 212 -13.20 -11.62 12.42
CA PRO A 212 -14.49 -10.93 12.24
C PRO A 212 -15.10 -10.35 13.50
N LYS A 213 -14.78 -10.92 14.67
CA LYS A 213 -15.24 -10.49 15.99
C LYS A 213 -14.15 -9.76 16.78
N PHE A 214 -13.23 -9.08 16.09
CA PHE A 214 -12.16 -8.33 16.76
C PHE A 214 -12.73 -7.33 17.75
N LYS A 215 -12.19 -7.37 18.97
CA LYS A 215 -12.48 -6.40 20.02
C LYS A 215 -11.17 -5.73 20.42
N GLN A 216 -11.21 -4.41 20.51
CA GLN A 216 -10.01 -3.62 20.78
C GLN A 216 -9.41 -3.90 22.17
N ASN A 217 -10.22 -4.17 23.21
CA ASN A 217 -9.82 -4.64 24.55
C ASN A 217 -8.59 -3.92 25.14
N GLY A 218 -8.47 -2.61 24.93
CA GLY A 218 -7.34 -1.83 25.41
C GLY A 218 -6.12 -1.80 24.47
N THR A 219 -6.15 -2.48 23.33
CA THR A 219 -5.15 -2.29 22.26
C THR A 219 -5.26 -0.89 21.68
N VAL A 220 -4.16 -0.16 21.65
CA VAL A 220 -4.07 1.17 21.03
C VAL A 220 -4.00 1.01 19.51
N LEU A 221 -4.79 1.79 18.78
CA LEU A 221 -4.75 1.78 17.32
C LEU A 221 -4.07 3.04 16.78
N GLY A 222 -3.14 2.82 15.86
CA GLY A 222 -2.49 3.85 15.07
C GLY A 222 -2.90 3.77 13.60
N ALA A 223 -3.00 4.91 12.94
CA ALA A 223 -3.29 4.94 11.50
C ALA A 223 -2.52 6.02 10.76
N PHE A 224 -2.19 5.73 9.50
CA PHE A 224 -1.58 6.66 8.57
C PHE A 224 -2.56 7.04 7.46
N GLY A 225 -2.85 8.33 7.33
CA GLY A 225 -3.72 8.90 6.30
C GLY A 225 -5.21 8.89 6.65
N THR A 226 -5.90 9.95 6.22
CA THR A 226 -7.30 10.25 6.56
C THR A 226 -8.27 9.12 6.19
N ASN A 227 -8.05 8.46 5.06
CA ASN A 227 -8.91 7.34 4.64
C ASN A 227 -8.78 6.14 5.59
N THR A 228 -7.59 5.90 6.14
CA THR A 228 -7.36 4.84 7.14
C THR A 228 -8.00 5.20 8.47
N PHE A 229 -7.99 6.50 8.85
CA PHE A 229 -8.69 6.98 10.05
C PHE A 229 -10.18 6.65 9.97
N ARG A 230 -10.83 7.04 8.86
CA ARG A 230 -12.24 6.76 8.63
C ARG A 230 -12.55 5.27 8.69
N ALA A 231 -11.73 4.43 8.04
CA ALA A 231 -11.95 2.99 8.04
C ALA A 231 -11.93 2.37 9.46
N ILE A 232 -11.11 2.89 10.37
CA ILE A 232 -11.08 2.47 11.78
C ILE A 232 -12.33 2.97 12.51
N GLU A 233 -12.67 4.26 12.36
CA GLU A 233 -13.79 4.90 13.02
C GLU A 233 -15.14 4.30 12.57
N GLU A 234 -15.31 3.97 11.28
CA GLU A 234 -16.48 3.27 10.72
C GLU A 234 -16.69 1.87 11.30
N LYS A 235 -15.63 1.25 11.82
CA LYS A 235 -15.72 -0.02 12.56
C LYS A 235 -16.04 0.15 14.05
N GLY A 236 -16.29 1.38 14.50
CA GLY A 236 -16.57 1.69 15.89
C GLY A 236 -15.36 1.54 16.82
N LEU A 237 -14.13 1.55 16.25
CA LEU A 237 -12.90 1.43 17.01
C LEU A 237 -12.34 2.80 17.37
N LYS A 238 -11.65 2.89 18.52
CA LYS A 238 -11.01 4.11 19.00
C LYS A 238 -9.62 4.25 18.37
N LEU A 239 -9.39 5.33 17.61
CA LEU A 239 -8.11 5.68 17.03
C LEU A 239 -7.36 6.68 17.94
N GLU A 240 -6.16 6.33 18.38
CA GLU A 240 -5.38 7.15 19.32
C GLU A 240 -4.12 7.76 18.67
N ILE A 241 -3.47 7.05 17.75
CA ILE A 241 -2.25 7.51 17.10
C ILE A 241 -2.58 7.87 15.64
N LYS A 242 -2.44 9.16 15.29
CA LYS A 242 -2.76 9.67 13.94
C LYS A 242 -1.50 10.22 13.26
N ALA A 243 -1.23 9.78 12.04
CA ALA A 243 -0.19 10.32 11.14
C ALA A 243 -0.73 10.35 9.69
N PRO A 244 -0.31 11.29 8.84
CA PRO A 244 0.54 12.44 9.17
C PRO A 244 -0.24 13.54 9.93
N GLN A 245 0.45 14.23 10.81
CA GLN A 245 0.00 15.44 11.47
C GLN A 245 1.15 16.47 11.38
N PRO A 246 0.92 17.78 11.59
CA PRO A 246 1.99 18.78 11.51
C PRO A 246 3.22 18.47 12.37
N GLN A 247 3.02 17.89 13.55
CA GLN A 247 4.11 17.52 14.47
C GLN A 247 4.56 16.06 14.33
N THR A 248 3.80 15.24 13.65
CA THR A 248 4.06 13.81 13.46
C THR A 248 3.88 13.42 11.98
N PRO A 249 4.80 13.82 11.09
CA PRO A 249 4.67 13.63 9.64
C PRO A 249 4.79 12.16 9.21
N SER A 250 5.23 11.28 10.10
CA SER A 250 5.37 9.83 9.85
C SER A 250 4.79 9.01 11.01
N MET A 251 4.51 7.74 10.77
CA MET A 251 4.08 6.82 11.84
C MET A 251 5.14 6.67 12.92
N VAL A 252 6.42 6.69 12.55
CA VAL A 252 7.52 6.64 13.51
C VAL A 252 7.48 7.84 14.46
N ALA A 253 7.29 9.05 13.92
CA ALA A 253 7.19 10.27 14.74
C ALA A 253 5.95 10.24 15.66
N ALA A 254 4.83 9.71 15.15
CA ALA A 254 3.61 9.57 15.95
C ALA A 254 3.76 8.54 17.09
N LEU A 255 4.43 7.42 16.81
CA LEU A 255 4.76 6.43 17.83
C LEU A 255 5.74 6.98 18.86
N ASP A 256 6.78 7.72 18.43
CA ASP A 256 7.74 8.36 19.35
C ASP A 256 7.03 9.32 20.31
N GLN A 257 6.16 10.19 19.79
CA GLN A 257 5.37 11.12 20.59
C GLN A 257 4.44 10.37 21.56
N PHE A 258 3.75 9.35 21.11
CA PHE A 258 2.86 8.55 21.94
C PHE A 258 3.60 7.86 23.08
N LEU A 259 4.69 7.15 22.79
CA LEU A 259 5.50 6.44 23.78
C LEU A 259 6.17 7.39 24.78
N ALA A 260 6.63 8.57 24.32
CA ALA A 260 7.17 9.62 25.19
C ALA A 260 6.12 10.17 26.17
N SER A 261 4.86 10.30 25.72
CA SER A 261 3.76 10.79 26.57
C SER A 261 3.44 9.84 27.73
N LEU A 262 3.61 8.53 27.52
CA LEU A 262 3.40 7.51 28.55
C LEU A 262 4.50 7.52 29.61
N LYS A 263 5.76 7.83 29.24
CA LYS A 263 6.87 7.96 30.20
C LYS A 263 6.73 9.18 31.13
N LYS A 264 6.08 10.26 30.65
CA LYS A 264 5.85 11.48 31.46
C LYS A 264 4.72 11.33 32.48
N LYS A 265 3.88 10.30 32.34
CA LYS A 265 2.76 10.03 33.28
C LYS A 265 3.11 9.03 34.37
N LYS A 266 4.32 8.49 34.35
CA LYS A 266 4.93 7.72 35.46
C LYS A 266 5.81 8.63 36.31
#